data_40b915511704a52d6e5d801130618522
#
_entry.id   40b915511704a52d6e5d801130618522
#
_cell.length_a   1.000
_cell.length_b   1.000
_cell.length_c   1.000
_cell.angle_alpha   90.00
_cell.angle_beta   90.00
_cell.angle_gamma   90.00
#
_symmetry.space_group_name_H-M   'P 1'
#
loop_
_entity.id
_entity.type
_entity.pdbx_description
1 polymer ?
#
loop_
_entity_poly.entity_id
_entity_poly.type
_entity_poly.pdbx_seq_one_letter_code
_entity_poly.pdbx_strand_id
1 'polypeptide(L)'
;NNDESTALSALKTLLAKRYEPDKFVEPTGLTGDALKTFIKNERRKELCFEGQRWFDLRRYGMPQIIHRWGEQVYTLKQNDPSYTMPIPDAVLIKNKKLEQNPLAPKRES
;
A
#
# COMPACT_ATOMS: atom_id res chain seq x y z
N ASN A 1 -13.94 12.48 5.24
CA ASN A 1 -14.12 13.07 6.57
C ASN A 1 -12.79 13.63 7.05
N ASN A 2 -12.76 14.95 7.29
CA ASN A 2 -11.58 15.64 7.82
C ASN A 2 -11.62 15.70 9.37
N ASP A 3 -12.11 14.67 9.99
CA ASP A 3 -12.15 14.59 11.46
C ASP A 3 -10.82 14.08 12.01
N GLU A 4 -9.86 15.00 12.12
CA GLU A 4 -8.52 14.70 12.61
C GLU A 4 -8.53 14.28 14.09
N SER A 5 -9.46 14.81 14.89
CA SER A 5 -9.54 14.49 16.31
C SER A 5 -9.96 13.04 16.54
N THR A 6 -10.98 12.58 15.82
CA THR A 6 -11.43 11.18 15.86
C THR A 6 -10.35 10.23 15.34
N ALA A 7 -9.68 10.59 14.23
CA ALA A 7 -8.60 9.80 13.67
C ALA A 7 -7.43 9.65 14.66
N LEU A 8 -7.03 10.74 15.30
CA LEU A 8 -5.96 10.75 16.30
C LEU A 8 -6.32 9.93 17.54
N SER A 9 -7.57 10.05 18.02
CA SER A 9 -8.08 9.27 19.16
C SER A 9 -8.07 7.77 18.90
N ALA A 10 -8.56 7.35 17.72
CA ALA A 10 -8.54 5.95 17.32
C ALA A 10 -7.10 5.41 17.20
N LEU A 11 -6.19 6.21 16.63
CA LEU A 11 -4.77 5.87 16.50
C LEU A 11 -4.10 5.70 17.87
N LYS A 12 -4.33 6.62 18.80
CA LYS A 12 -3.81 6.53 20.17
C LYS A 12 -4.29 5.28 20.89
N THR A 13 -5.57 4.94 20.74
CA THR A 13 -6.16 3.71 21.30
C THR A 13 -5.47 2.46 20.78
N LEU A 14 -5.21 2.39 19.47
CA LEU A 14 -4.47 1.28 18.85
C LEU A 14 -3.04 1.19 19.39
N LEU A 15 -2.29 2.30 19.34
CA LEU A 15 -0.88 2.33 19.74
C LEU A 15 -0.69 1.99 21.22
N ALA A 16 -1.58 2.46 22.10
CA ALA A 16 -1.55 2.12 23.53
C ALA A 16 -1.73 0.62 23.81
N LYS A 17 -2.29 -0.15 22.84
CA LYS A 17 -2.41 -1.61 22.92
C LYS A 17 -1.25 -2.37 22.27
N ARG A 18 -0.43 -1.69 21.47
CA ARG A 18 0.70 -2.29 20.75
C ARG A 18 2.04 -2.07 21.42
N TYR A 19 2.19 -0.99 22.15
CA TYR A 19 3.43 -0.66 22.85
C TYR A 19 3.31 -0.99 24.34
N GLU A 20 4.44 -1.35 24.95
CA GLU A 20 4.54 -1.45 26.41
C GLU A 20 4.28 -0.06 27.02
N PRO A 21 3.60 0.02 28.18
CA PRO A 21 3.21 1.29 28.76
C PRO A 21 4.36 2.28 29.00
N ASP A 22 5.54 1.78 29.33
CA ASP A 22 6.76 2.56 29.55
C ASP A 22 7.47 2.98 28.26
N LYS A 23 7.11 2.38 27.13
CA LYS A 23 7.69 2.68 25.80
C LYS A 23 6.70 3.40 24.87
N PHE A 24 5.47 3.57 25.33
CA PHE A 24 4.46 4.26 24.54
C PHE A 24 4.69 5.77 24.56
N VAL A 25 5.00 6.32 23.40
CA VAL A 25 5.07 7.76 23.18
C VAL A 25 3.82 8.20 22.44
N GLU A 26 3.01 9.01 23.14
CA GLU A 26 1.78 9.53 22.54
C GLU A 26 2.09 10.44 21.35
N PRO A 27 1.53 10.20 20.18
CA PRO A 27 1.70 11.09 19.04
C PRO A 27 1.00 12.42 19.30
N THR A 28 1.78 13.50 19.35
CA THR A 28 1.31 14.87 19.58
C THR A 28 1.67 15.78 18.41
N GLY A 29 0.92 16.85 18.20
CA GLY A 29 1.22 17.85 17.19
C GLY A 29 1.06 17.38 15.72
N LEU A 30 0.45 16.24 15.50
CA LEU A 30 0.19 15.71 14.16
C LEU A 30 -1.12 16.26 13.60
N THR A 31 -1.04 17.01 12.51
CA THR A 31 -2.18 17.58 11.79
C THR A 31 -2.00 17.44 10.29
N GLY A 32 -3.08 17.56 9.52
CA GLY A 32 -3.04 17.58 8.06
C GLY A 32 -2.32 16.38 7.43
N ASP A 33 -1.40 16.66 6.54
CA ASP A 33 -0.66 15.62 5.80
C ASP A 33 0.35 14.87 6.66
N ALA A 34 0.86 15.48 7.73
CA ALA A 34 1.71 14.79 8.69
C ALA A 34 0.94 13.68 9.42
N LEU A 35 -0.29 13.96 9.87
CA LEU A 35 -1.16 12.96 10.47
C LEU A 35 -1.54 11.86 9.48
N LYS A 36 -1.89 12.20 8.25
CA LYS A 36 -2.20 11.22 7.19
C LYS A 36 -1.01 10.29 6.91
N THR A 37 0.19 10.85 6.83
CA THR A 37 1.42 10.09 6.60
C THR A 37 1.71 9.16 7.77
N PHE A 38 1.55 9.64 8.99
CA PHE A 38 1.73 8.84 10.18
C PHE A 38 0.73 7.66 10.21
N ILE A 39 -0.56 7.91 9.97
CA ILE A 39 -1.60 6.86 9.91
C ILE A 39 -1.27 5.81 8.85
N LYS A 40 -0.84 6.23 7.64
CA LYS A 40 -0.43 5.28 6.57
C LYS A 40 0.75 4.41 6.99
N ASN A 41 1.71 4.97 7.73
CA ASN A 41 2.85 4.23 8.23
C ASN A 41 2.46 3.23 9.34
N GLU A 42 1.61 3.63 10.28
CA GLU A 42 1.11 2.73 11.31
C GLU A 42 0.24 1.61 10.71
N ARG A 43 -0.64 1.94 9.76
CA ARG A 43 -1.38 0.93 9.00
C ARG A 43 -0.46 -0.07 8.29
N ARG A 44 0.65 0.41 7.71
CA ARG A 44 1.64 -0.48 7.07
C ARG A 44 2.28 -1.44 8.06
N LYS A 45 2.59 -0.98 9.28
CA LYS A 45 3.16 -1.81 10.33
C LYS A 45 2.13 -2.83 10.84
N GLU A 46 0.91 -2.38 11.13
CA GLU A 46 -0.16 -3.20 11.67
C GLU A 46 -0.57 -4.33 10.72
N LEU A 47 -0.66 -4.05 9.43
CA LEU A 47 -1.06 -4.99 8.38
C LEU A 47 0.13 -5.62 7.65
N CYS A 48 1.31 -5.63 8.27
CA CYS A 48 2.49 -6.27 7.73
C CYS A 48 2.23 -7.77 7.56
N PHE A 49 2.56 -8.32 6.38
CA PHE A 49 2.31 -9.71 5.97
C PHE A 49 0.83 -10.11 5.78
N GLU A 50 -0.12 -9.20 5.93
CA GLU A 50 -1.55 -9.43 5.70
C GLU A 50 -1.97 -9.31 4.21
N GLY A 51 -1.04 -9.07 3.30
CA GLY A 51 -1.33 -8.91 1.86
C GLY A 51 -1.99 -7.58 1.48
N GLN A 52 -2.19 -6.66 2.42
CA GLN A 52 -2.94 -5.42 2.19
C GLN A 52 -2.11 -4.34 1.47
N ARG A 53 -0.78 -4.42 1.53
CA ARG A 53 0.11 -3.36 1.07
C ARG A 53 -0.08 -2.98 -0.40
N TRP A 54 -0.30 -3.96 -1.28
CA TRP A 54 -0.50 -3.73 -2.70
C TRP A 54 -1.76 -2.93 -2.99
N PHE A 55 -2.85 -3.27 -2.32
CA PHE A 55 -4.13 -2.56 -2.45
C PHE A 55 -4.04 -1.13 -1.90
N ASP A 56 -3.33 -0.94 -0.78
CA ASP A 56 -3.10 0.38 -0.21
C ASP A 56 -2.27 1.26 -1.14
N LEU A 57 -1.21 0.75 -1.74
CA LEU A 57 -0.40 1.48 -2.71
C LEU A 57 -1.22 1.94 -3.91
N ARG A 58 -2.11 1.09 -4.41
CA ARG A 58 -3.04 1.48 -5.48
C ARG A 58 -3.98 2.61 -5.06
N ARG A 59 -4.52 2.56 -3.84
CA ARG A 59 -5.37 3.64 -3.30
C ARG A 59 -4.61 4.94 -3.05
N TYR A 60 -3.32 4.84 -2.74
CA TYR A 60 -2.47 5.99 -2.47
C TYR A 60 -1.86 6.64 -3.73
N GLY A 61 -2.43 6.34 -4.91
CA GLY A 61 -2.02 6.95 -6.16
C GLY A 61 -0.87 6.24 -6.84
N MET A 62 -0.71 4.94 -6.61
CA MET A 62 0.28 4.09 -7.28
C MET A 62 1.69 4.73 -7.30
N PRO A 63 2.28 5.02 -6.12
CA PRO A 63 3.54 5.71 -6.03
C PRO A 63 4.70 4.89 -6.62
N GLN A 64 5.79 5.56 -6.95
CA GLN A 64 7.01 4.86 -7.33
C GLN A 64 7.50 3.97 -6.18
N ILE A 65 7.91 2.75 -6.53
CA ILE A 65 8.53 1.80 -5.60
C ILE A 65 9.90 1.40 -6.15
N ILE A 66 10.90 1.42 -5.29
CA ILE A 66 12.24 0.92 -5.59
C ILE A 66 12.48 -0.32 -4.73
N HIS A 67 12.81 -1.42 -5.37
CA HIS A 67 13.16 -2.68 -4.73
C HIS A 67 14.58 -3.08 -5.12
N ARG A 68 15.38 -3.44 -4.11
CA ARG A 68 16.74 -3.94 -4.31
C ARG A 68 16.78 -5.43 -4.04
N TRP A 69 17.34 -6.19 -4.98
CA TRP A 69 17.59 -7.60 -4.84
C TRP A 69 19.05 -7.89 -5.20
N GLY A 70 19.88 -8.16 -4.19
CA GLY A 70 21.32 -8.19 -4.38
C GLY A 70 21.86 -6.85 -4.89
N GLU A 71 22.60 -6.88 -5.99
CA GLU A 71 23.12 -5.68 -6.66
C GLU A 71 22.14 -5.04 -7.64
N GLN A 72 21.03 -5.71 -7.94
CA GLN A 72 20.04 -5.23 -8.90
C GLN A 72 19.01 -4.31 -8.25
N VAL A 73 18.64 -3.27 -8.96
CA VAL A 73 17.61 -2.30 -8.54
C VAL A 73 16.44 -2.37 -9.52
N TYR A 74 15.29 -2.70 -9.00
CA TYR A 74 14.03 -2.73 -9.74
C TYR A 74 13.20 -1.52 -9.36
N THR A 75 12.72 -0.79 -10.35
CA THR A 75 11.90 0.41 -10.16
C THR A 75 10.55 0.23 -10.80
N LEU A 76 9.50 0.23 -9.99
CA LEU A 76 8.13 0.40 -10.46
C LEU A 76 7.84 1.89 -10.45
N LYS A 77 7.58 2.48 -11.61
CA LYS A 77 7.32 3.92 -11.73
C LYS A 77 5.95 4.29 -11.15
N GLN A 78 5.75 5.57 -10.88
CA GLN A 78 4.42 6.05 -10.50
C GLN A 78 3.43 5.79 -11.65
N ASN A 79 2.24 5.31 -11.31
CA ASN A 79 1.17 4.96 -12.26
C ASN A 79 1.60 3.91 -13.32
N ASP A 80 2.61 3.10 -13.02
CA ASP A 80 3.08 2.07 -13.94
C ASP A 80 1.96 1.06 -14.25
N PRO A 81 1.77 0.63 -15.52
CA PRO A 81 0.81 -0.40 -15.88
C PRO A 81 0.95 -1.71 -15.10
N SER A 82 2.16 -2.02 -14.63
CA SER A 82 2.44 -3.20 -13.81
C SER A 82 1.77 -3.20 -12.43
N TYR A 83 1.18 -2.08 -12.00
CA TYR A 83 0.28 -2.05 -10.85
C TYR A 83 -1.01 -2.85 -11.08
N THR A 84 -1.33 -3.16 -12.33
CA THR A 84 -2.46 -4.00 -12.69
C THR A 84 -1.94 -5.36 -13.16
N MET A 85 -2.29 -6.40 -12.41
CA MET A 85 -1.88 -7.76 -12.80
C MET A 85 -2.56 -8.19 -14.09
N PRO A 86 -1.84 -8.80 -15.04
CA PRO A 86 -2.45 -9.37 -16.24
C PRO A 86 -3.30 -10.59 -15.88
N ILE A 87 -4.32 -10.84 -16.70
CA ILE A 87 -5.05 -12.11 -16.66
C ILE A 87 -4.08 -13.21 -17.10
N PRO A 88 -3.94 -14.32 -16.37
CA PRO A 88 -3.08 -15.41 -16.76
C PRO A 88 -3.42 -15.98 -18.16
N ASP A 89 -2.42 -16.24 -18.97
CA ASP A 89 -2.61 -16.72 -20.36
C ASP A 89 -3.45 -18.00 -20.43
N ALA A 90 -3.27 -18.91 -19.46
CA ALA A 90 -4.07 -20.11 -19.36
C ALA A 90 -5.59 -19.85 -19.24
N VAL A 91 -5.99 -18.70 -18.65
CA VAL A 91 -7.39 -18.29 -18.54
C VAL A 91 -7.86 -17.69 -19.88
N LEU A 92 -7.05 -16.87 -20.53
CA LEU A 92 -7.36 -16.27 -21.83
C LEU A 92 -7.50 -17.35 -22.93
N ILE A 93 -6.64 -18.36 -22.93
CA ILE A 93 -6.70 -19.47 -23.88
C ILE A 93 -8.02 -20.24 -23.74
N LYS A 94 -8.48 -20.46 -22.50
CA LYS A 94 -9.73 -21.20 -22.24
C LYS A 94 -11.00 -20.37 -22.50
N ASN A 95 -10.90 -19.07 -22.46
CA ASN A 95 -12.04 -18.18 -22.69
C ASN A 95 -11.70 -17.07 -23.68
N LYS A 96 -11.92 -17.36 -24.95
CA LYS A 96 -11.64 -16.45 -26.08
C LYS A 96 -12.48 -15.16 -26.08
N LYS A 97 -13.48 -15.05 -25.22
CA LYS A 97 -14.28 -13.81 -25.05
C LYS A 97 -13.67 -12.85 -24.04
N LEU A 98 -12.66 -13.28 -23.27
CA LEU A 98 -11.93 -12.41 -22.37
C LEU A 98 -10.84 -11.64 -23.10
N GLU A 99 -10.87 -10.34 -22.95
CA GLU A 99 -9.79 -9.47 -23.40
C GLU A 99 -8.83 -9.20 -22.25
N GLN A 100 -7.54 -9.08 -22.57
CA GLN A 100 -6.53 -8.73 -21.60
C GLN A 100 -6.76 -7.30 -21.10
N ASN A 101 -6.47 -7.07 -19.81
CA ASN A 101 -6.51 -5.75 -19.22
C ASN A 101 -5.55 -4.81 -20.00
N PRO A 102 -6.06 -3.68 -20.55
CA PRO A 102 -5.25 -2.79 -21.38
C PRO A 102 -4.11 -2.12 -20.61
N LEU A 103 -4.20 -2.04 -19.28
CA LEU A 103 -3.16 -1.50 -18.41
C LEU A 103 -2.16 -2.56 -17.93
N ALA A 104 -2.41 -3.83 -18.21
CA ALA A 104 -1.49 -4.89 -17.83
C ALA A 104 -0.22 -4.85 -18.69
N PRO A 105 0.97 -5.12 -18.12
CA PRO A 105 2.18 -5.19 -18.90
C PRO A 105 2.06 -6.34 -19.92
N LYS A 106 2.49 -6.07 -21.15
CA LYS A 106 2.61 -7.13 -22.16
C LYS A 106 3.75 -8.06 -21.73
N ARG A 107 3.51 -9.36 -21.67
CA ARG A 107 4.56 -10.34 -21.53
C ARG A 107 5.17 -10.55 -22.92
N GLU A 108 6.49 -10.40 -23.01
CA GLU A 108 7.21 -10.90 -24.14
C GLU A 108 7.25 -12.43 -24.03
N SER A 109 6.76 -13.11 -25.04
CA SER A 109 6.76 -14.57 -25.16
C SER A 109 8.15 -15.09 -25.46
#